data_4c0c023bb11dfb0dac8c37a71efd44dd
#
_entry.id   4c0c023bb11dfb0dac8c37a71efd44dd
#
_cell.length_a   1.000
_cell.length_b   1.000
_cell.length_c   1.000
_cell.angle_alpha   90.00
_cell.angle_beta   90.00
_cell.angle_gamma   90.00
#
_symmetry.space_group_name_H-M   'P 1'
#
loop_
_entity.id
_entity.type
_entity.pdbx_description
1 polymer ?
#
loop_
_entity_poly.entity_id
_entity_poly.type
_entity_poly.pdbx_seq_one_letter_code
_entity_poly.pdbx_strand_id
1 'polypeptide(L)'
;MKTDFFKSVLLFVSAAFALPAFGSLKFAFVAPDALTPQNAAVFNGMRDAFAELQSRYGKTFEVEYIDARLSAENQSKQLGGAYIGGFAGAVVLPVECAKPLSEKISALADRGFPVALVGSDMPESKRLCFVGDDRDSFGKILSGLIAELSRGKKFSLFCYFRGAPSADIPPTDTAEISALLGGAMSLDAYKEVVSKYNPKLVSADYYSVYARQNSVEIMRRDDYGELFFSPYLLADMQPIKRDSDRLFAVCVGAVPQLERYLADSSVNACVYGDYYGWGYFAARALAEKAVGKSNPEKEVRLLKPLVATPKNLNSFISDWKRWLR
;
A
#
# COMPACT_ATOMS: atom_id res chain seq x y z
N MET A 1 21.59 45.89 77.12
CA MET A 1 22.26 45.68 75.87
C MET A 1 22.11 44.22 75.47
N LYS A 2 21.13 43.90 74.66
CA LYS A 2 21.01 42.60 74.00
C LYS A 2 20.40 42.88 72.63
N THR A 3 21.18 42.66 71.61
CA THR A 3 20.83 42.82 70.24
C THR A 3 20.22 41.49 69.72
N ASP A 4 18.93 41.49 69.44
CA ASP A 4 18.25 40.35 68.82
C ASP A 4 18.39 40.41 67.31
N PHE A 5 18.96 39.34 66.79
CA PHE A 5 19.25 39.13 65.38
C PHE A 5 18.02 38.44 64.74
N PHE A 6 17.27 39.20 63.94
CA PHE A 6 16.14 38.63 63.13
C PHE A 6 16.70 37.83 61.99
N LYS A 7 16.52 36.52 62.07
CA LYS A 7 16.75 35.62 60.91
C LYS A 7 15.52 35.61 60.04
N SER A 8 15.55 36.28 58.88
CA SER A 8 14.57 36.12 57.81
C SER A 8 14.80 34.78 57.09
N VAL A 9 13.94 33.83 57.28
CA VAL A 9 13.91 32.61 56.49
C VAL A 9 13.10 32.89 55.20
N LEU A 10 13.83 33.00 54.08
CA LEU A 10 13.20 33.06 52.74
C LEU A 10 12.73 31.66 52.36
N LEU A 11 11.43 31.43 52.41
CA LEU A 11 10.83 30.22 51.87
C LEU A 11 10.77 30.36 50.34
N PHE A 12 11.66 29.67 49.63
CA PHE A 12 11.51 29.43 48.22
C PHE A 12 10.41 28.39 48.00
N VAL A 13 9.19 28.82 47.67
CA VAL A 13 8.16 27.96 47.12
C VAL A 13 8.53 27.69 45.67
N SER A 14 9.16 26.54 45.41
CA SER A 14 9.34 26.01 44.09
C SER A 14 7.96 25.58 43.57
N ALA A 15 7.28 26.48 42.88
CA ALA A 15 6.13 26.06 42.03
C ALA A 15 6.67 25.17 40.92
N ALA A 16 6.66 23.86 41.16
CA ALA A 16 6.80 22.91 40.08
C ALA A 16 5.59 23.12 39.15
N PHE A 17 5.79 23.83 38.06
CA PHE A 17 4.85 23.79 36.97
C PHE A 17 4.81 22.34 36.47
N ALA A 18 3.83 21.59 36.95
CA ALA A 18 3.43 20.34 36.33
C ALA A 18 2.99 20.72 34.91
N LEU A 19 3.88 20.49 33.95
CA LEU A 19 3.50 20.52 32.53
C LEU A 19 2.29 19.56 32.44
N PRO A 20 1.16 19.98 31.85
CA PRO A 20 0.06 19.08 31.63
C PRO A 20 0.62 17.87 30.90
N ALA A 21 0.41 16.69 31.47
CA ALA A 21 0.72 15.44 30.79
C ALA A 21 -0.05 15.46 29.48
N PHE A 22 0.63 15.78 28.39
CA PHE A 22 0.05 15.75 27.06
C PHE A 22 -0.34 14.30 26.79
N GLY A 23 -1.65 13.99 26.85
CA GLY A 23 -2.16 12.65 26.63
C GLY A 23 -1.67 12.16 25.27
N SER A 24 -1.10 10.95 25.26
CA SER A 24 -0.74 10.25 24.03
C SER A 24 -2.00 9.94 23.23
N LEU A 25 -2.00 10.23 21.94
CA LEU A 25 -3.05 9.85 21.00
C LEU A 25 -2.60 8.59 20.25
N LYS A 26 -3.27 7.49 20.53
CA LYS A 26 -2.96 6.19 19.93
C LYS A 26 -3.83 5.94 18.71
N PHE A 27 -3.23 5.51 17.63
CA PHE A 27 -3.88 5.16 16.36
C PHE A 27 -3.61 3.70 16.01
N ALA A 28 -4.52 3.08 15.27
CA ALA A 28 -4.34 1.74 14.74
C ALA A 28 -3.97 1.79 13.26
N PHE A 29 -3.07 0.91 12.82
CA PHE A 29 -2.97 0.49 11.44
C PHE A 29 -3.52 -0.94 11.33
N VAL A 30 -4.72 -1.09 10.78
CA VAL A 30 -5.36 -2.39 10.59
C VAL A 30 -5.02 -2.90 9.19
N ALA A 31 -3.98 -3.72 9.14
CA ALA A 31 -3.42 -4.26 7.91
C ALA A 31 -4.07 -5.59 7.52
N PRO A 32 -4.03 -5.99 6.23
CA PRO A 32 -4.62 -7.24 5.78
C PRO A 32 -3.92 -8.47 6.36
N ASP A 33 -2.61 -8.44 6.49
CA ASP A 33 -1.78 -9.57 6.93
C ASP A 33 -0.58 -9.12 7.76
N ALA A 34 0.34 -10.04 8.05
CA ALA A 34 1.58 -9.78 8.77
C ALA A 34 2.41 -8.65 8.13
N LEU A 35 3.44 -8.20 8.83
CA LEU A 35 4.30 -7.08 8.42
C LEU A 35 5.13 -7.44 7.16
N THR A 36 4.47 -7.43 6.01
CA THR A 36 5.12 -7.54 4.69
C THR A 36 5.88 -6.25 4.38
N PRO A 37 6.85 -6.25 3.45
CA PRO A 37 7.55 -5.02 3.06
C PRO A 37 6.60 -3.87 2.67
N GLN A 38 5.53 -4.16 1.95
CA GLN A 38 4.53 -3.16 1.55
C GLN A 38 3.80 -2.58 2.78
N ASN A 39 3.30 -3.45 3.66
CA ASN A 39 2.62 -3.03 4.88
C ASN A 39 3.56 -2.29 5.84
N ALA A 40 4.83 -2.72 5.92
CA ALA A 40 5.87 -2.05 6.69
C ALA A 40 6.13 -0.63 6.16
N ALA A 41 6.15 -0.45 4.84
CA ALA A 41 6.30 0.88 4.24
C ALA A 41 5.13 1.81 4.61
N VAL A 42 3.88 1.32 4.55
CA VAL A 42 2.70 2.08 5.01
C VAL A 42 2.84 2.44 6.49
N PHE A 43 3.16 1.47 7.33
CA PHE A 43 3.30 1.66 8.77
C PHE A 43 4.40 2.66 9.13
N ASN A 44 5.55 2.58 8.49
CA ASN A 44 6.67 3.52 8.72
C ASN A 44 6.35 4.92 8.20
N GLY A 45 5.62 5.05 7.07
CA GLY A 45 5.08 6.32 6.63
C GLY A 45 4.18 6.99 7.68
N MET A 46 3.34 6.21 8.35
CA MET A 46 2.53 6.70 9.49
C MET A 46 3.40 7.16 10.65
N ARG A 47 4.40 6.36 11.04
CA ARG A 47 5.31 6.69 12.16
C ARG A 47 6.04 8.00 11.91
N ASP A 48 6.57 8.20 10.71
CA ASP A 48 7.33 9.40 10.36
C ASP A 48 6.42 10.64 10.30
N ALA A 49 5.20 10.51 9.77
CA ALA A 49 4.20 11.58 9.81
C ALA A 49 3.85 11.99 11.25
N PHE A 50 3.64 11.01 12.13
CA PHE A 50 3.35 11.27 13.54
C PHE A 50 4.53 11.91 14.27
N ALA A 51 5.76 11.48 14.01
CA ALA A 51 6.96 12.07 14.60
C ALA A 51 7.12 13.54 14.19
N GLU A 52 6.89 13.89 12.92
CA GLU A 52 6.88 15.27 12.42
C GLU A 52 5.80 16.12 13.11
N LEU A 53 4.57 15.59 13.18
CA LEU A 53 3.43 16.32 13.74
C LEU A 53 3.50 16.45 15.26
N GLN A 54 4.18 15.55 15.96
CA GLN A 54 4.45 15.63 17.39
C GLN A 54 5.17 16.94 17.73
N SER A 55 6.22 17.26 16.98
CA SER A 55 6.95 18.52 17.16
C SER A 55 6.07 19.75 16.89
N ARG A 56 5.17 19.65 15.92
CA ARG A 56 4.29 20.74 15.50
C ARG A 56 3.15 21.03 16.47
N TYR A 57 2.56 19.97 17.07
CA TYR A 57 1.37 20.10 17.92
C TYR A 57 1.64 19.93 19.40
N GLY A 58 2.86 19.58 19.79
CA GLY A 58 3.21 19.34 21.21
C GLY A 58 2.42 18.15 21.81
N LYS A 59 2.01 17.19 20.98
CA LYS A 59 1.25 15.99 21.40
C LYS A 59 2.00 14.75 20.97
N THR A 60 1.98 13.71 21.80
CA THR A 60 2.53 12.40 21.42
C THR A 60 1.50 11.65 20.58
N PHE A 61 1.96 11.14 19.42
CA PHE A 61 1.18 10.28 18.55
C PHE A 61 1.84 8.91 18.49
N GLU A 62 1.06 7.87 18.73
CA GLU A 62 1.51 6.48 18.69
C GLU A 62 0.71 5.71 17.65
N VAL A 63 1.31 4.70 17.03
CA VAL A 63 0.60 3.79 16.11
C VAL A 63 0.89 2.35 16.47
N GLU A 64 -0.16 1.54 16.50
CA GLU A 64 -0.09 0.10 16.69
C GLU A 64 -0.45 -0.63 15.40
N TYR A 65 0.37 -1.63 15.05
CA TYR A 65 0.11 -2.52 13.93
C TYR A 65 -0.83 -3.63 14.35
N ILE A 66 -1.90 -3.85 13.59
CA ILE A 66 -2.91 -4.88 13.84
C ILE A 66 -3.06 -5.74 12.59
N ASP A 67 -2.74 -7.03 12.69
CA ASP A 67 -2.78 -8.01 11.61
C ASP A 67 -4.17 -8.66 11.51
N ALA A 68 -4.89 -8.47 10.40
CA ALA A 68 -6.21 -9.07 10.16
C ALA A 68 -6.14 -10.54 9.70
N ARG A 69 -4.93 -11.07 9.45
CA ARG A 69 -4.70 -12.46 9.00
C ARG A 69 -5.50 -12.83 7.75
N LEU A 70 -5.51 -11.91 6.78
CA LEU A 70 -6.24 -12.04 5.50
C LEU A 70 -7.75 -12.33 5.67
N SER A 71 -8.33 -11.90 6.80
CA SER A 71 -9.74 -12.10 7.09
C SER A 71 -10.48 -10.76 7.21
N ALA A 72 -11.43 -10.53 6.31
CA ALA A 72 -12.29 -9.33 6.33
C ALA A 72 -13.12 -9.26 7.64
N GLU A 73 -13.55 -10.41 8.15
CA GLU A 73 -14.26 -10.50 9.43
C GLU A 73 -13.38 -10.08 10.60
N ASN A 74 -12.14 -10.61 10.67
CA ASN A 74 -11.18 -10.21 11.70
C ASN A 74 -10.86 -8.73 11.59
N GLN A 75 -10.66 -8.20 10.38
CA GLN A 75 -10.39 -6.79 10.16
C GLN A 75 -11.50 -5.90 10.72
N SER A 76 -12.75 -6.26 10.46
CA SER A 76 -13.92 -5.55 10.99
C SER A 76 -14.02 -5.63 12.53
N LYS A 77 -13.72 -6.81 13.13
CA LYS A 77 -13.68 -6.99 14.60
C LYS A 77 -12.56 -6.16 15.23
N GLN A 78 -11.36 -6.18 14.67
CA GLN A 78 -10.20 -5.45 15.16
C GLN A 78 -10.40 -3.94 15.08
N LEU A 79 -11.01 -3.45 14.00
CA LEU A 79 -11.38 -2.05 13.89
C LEU A 79 -12.36 -1.62 15.00
N GLY A 80 -13.35 -2.47 15.32
CA GLY A 80 -14.24 -2.27 16.48
C GLY A 80 -13.49 -2.33 17.81
N GLY A 81 -12.53 -3.25 17.94
CA GLY A 81 -11.67 -3.37 19.12
C GLY A 81 -10.79 -2.14 19.36
N ALA A 82 -10.24 -1.55 18.31
CA ALA A 82 -9.48 -0.30 18.39
C ALA A 82 -10.35 0.86 18.94
N TYR A 83 -11.59 0.99 18.47
CA TYR A 83 -12.54 1.97 19.02
C TYR A 83 -12.79 1.75 20.51
N ILE A 84 -13.10 0.51 20.94
CA ILE A 84 -13.35 0.16 22.35
C ILE A 84 -12.09 0.36 23.19
N GLY A 85 -10.91 0.08 22.64
CA GLY A 85 -9.61 0.26 23.26
C GLY A 85 -9.16 1.72 23.41
N GLY A 86 -10.01 2.69 23.04
CA GLY A 86 -9.73 4.13 23.21
C GLY A 86 -8.71 4.69 22.22
N PHE A 87 -8.50 4.06 21.07
CA PHE A 87 -7.69 4.65 20.01
C PHE A 87 -8.37 5.91 19.47
N ALA A 88 -7.58 6.87 19.00
CA ALA A 88 -8.05 8.14 18.47
C ALA A 88 -8.52 8.05 16.99
N GLY A 89 -8.27 6.94 16.33
CA GLY A 89 -8.65 6.66 14.94
C GLY A 89 -7.85 5.50 14.36
N ALA A 90 -8.13 5.15 13.10
CA ALA A 90 -7.44 4.06 12.42
C ALA A 90 -7.13 4.37 10.95
N VAL A 91 -6.00 3.85 10.46
CA VAL A 91 -5.75 3.64 9.04
C VAL A 91 -6.08 2.19 8.73
N VAL A 92 -6.80 1.94 7.65
CA VAL A 92 -7.17 0.60 7.20
C VAL A 92 -6.68 0.41 5.77
N LEU A 93 -5.91 -0.65 5.55
CA LEU A 93 -5.68 -1.22 4.23
C LEU A 93 -6.65 -2.40 4.10
N PRO A 94 -7.74 -2.28 3.31
CA PRO A 94 -8.77 -3.30 3.28
C PRO A 94 -8.26 -4.67 2.80
N VAL A 95 -8.64 -5.74 3.49
CA VAL A 95 -8.51 -7.11 2.98
C VAL A 95 -9.42 -7.26 1.77
N GLU A 96 -10.62 -6.70 1.88
CA GLU A 96 -11.67 -6.74 0.88
C GLU A 96 -12.53 -5.49 0.99
N CYS A 97 -12.88 -4.89 -0.14
CA CYS A 97 -13.80 -3.75 -0.20
C CYS A 97 -15.26 -4.24 -0.19
N ALA A 98 -15.66 -4.84 0.92
CA ALA A 98 -16.98 -5.40 1.09
C ALA A 98 -17.90 -4.53 1.94
N LYS A 99 -19.20 -4.64 1.67
CA LYS A 99 -20.26 -3.87 2.37
C LYS A 99 -20.18 -3.94 3.91
N PRO A 100 -19.90 -5.10 4.56
CA PRO A 100 -19.79 -5.14 6.02
C PRO A 100 -18.68 -4.26 6.60
N LEU A 101 -17.54 -4.09 5.90
CA LEU A 101 -16.47 -3.21 6.34
C LEU A 101 -16.87 -1.74 6.15
N SER A 102 -17.48 -1.40 5.03
CA SER A 102 -17.96 -0.03 4.73
C SER A 102 -19.02 0.42 5.74
N GLU A 103 -19.99 -0.44 6.10
CA GLU A 103 -20.98 -0.18 7.14
C GLU A 103 -20.34 -0.02 8.52
N LYS A 104 -19.34 -0.84 8.84
CA LYS A 104 -18.58 -0.74 10.09
C LYS A 104 -17.85 0.60 10.21
N ILE A 105 -17.16 1.02 9.15
CA ILE A 105 -16.47 2.32 9.08
C ILE A 105 -17.47 3.45 9.32
N SER A 106 -18.62 3.40 8.63
CA SER A 106 -19.67 4.42 8.76
C SER A 106 -20.21 4.51 10.20
N ALA A 107 -20.50 3.35 10.81
CA ALA A 107 -20.99 3.29 12.19
C ALA A 107 -19.96 3.80 13.22
N LEU A 108 -18.67 3.63 12.97
CA LEU A 108 -17.60 4.16 13.82
C LEU A 108 -17.41 5.67 13.62
N ALA A 109 -17.52 6.16 12.39
CA ALA A 109 -17.47 7.58 12.08
C ALA A 109 -18.61 8.35 12.77
N ASP A 110 -19.83 7.78 12.80
CA ASP A 110 -21.00 8.36 13.52
C ASP A 110 -20.78 8.43 15.04
N ARG A 111 -19.85 7.65 15.56
CA ARG A 111 -19.42 7.67 16.99
C ARG A 111 -18.18 8.54 17.22
N GLY A 112 -17.75 9.29 16.23
CA GLY A 112 -16.58 10.17 16.30
C GLY A 112 -15.23 9.48 16.17
N PHE A 113 -15.19 8.21 15.71
CA PHE A 113 -13.95 7.48 15.46
C PHE A 113 -13.57 7.58 13.97
N PRO A 114 -12.58 8.43 13.61
CA PRO A 114 -12.20 8.63 12.22
C PRO A 114 -11.42 7.43 11.67
N VAL A 115 -11.75 7.03 10.46
CA VAL A 115 -11.05 5.98 9.72
C VAL A 115 -10.55 6.54 8.40
N ALA A 116 -9.26 6.41 8.12
CA ALA A 116 -8.67 6.68 6.82
C ALA A 116 -8.44 5.36 6.07
N LEU A 117 -8.77 5.32 4.79
CA LEU A 117 -8.51 4.18 3.92
C LEU A 117 -7.24 4.41 3.11
N VAL A 118 -6.47 3.35 2.89
CA VAL A 118 -5.30 3.37 2.00
C VAL A 118 -5.36 2.22 0.99
N GLY A 119 -4.76 2.44 -0.19
CA GLY A 119 -4.66 1.45 -1.26
C GLY A 119 -5.98 1.18 -2.00
N SER A 120 -7.04 0.83 -1.30
CA SER A 120 -8.36 0.57 -1.86
C SER A 120 -9.43 1.44 -1.21
N ASP A 121 -10.30 2.05 -2.02
CA ASP A 121 -11.34 2.99 -1.58
C ASP A 121 -12.70 2.33 -1.42
N MET A 122 -13.48 2.85 -0.49
CA MET A 122 -14.90 2.55 -0.30
C MET A 122 -15.67 3.88 -0.17
N PRO A 123 -15.96 4.54 -1.30
CA PRO A 123 -16.56 5.87 -1.32
C PRO A 123 -17.95 5.94 -0.68
N GLU A 124 -18.66 4.81 -0.61
CA GLU A 124 -19.94 4.67 0.08
C GLU A 124 -19.82 4.70 1.62
N SER A 125 -18.61 4.55 2.17
CA SER A 125 -18.38 4.63 3.61
C SER A 125 -18.16 6.07 4.06
N LYS A 126 -18.45 6.35 5.34
CA LYS A 126 -18.15 7.65 5.98
C LYS A 126 -16.68 7.74 6.42
N ARG A 127 -15.76 7.29 5.57
CA ARG A 127 -14.33 7.40 5.84
C ARG A 127 -13.90 8.86 5.95
N LEU A 128 -12.90 9.14 6.77
CA LEU A 128 -12.31 10.48 6.88
C LEU A 128 -11.63 10.91 5.56
N CYS A 129 -10.85 10.01 4.99
CA CYS A 129 -10.19 10.20 3.70
C CYS A 129 -9.77 8.86 3.10
N PHE A 130 -9.41 8.92 1.82
CA PHE A 130 -8.73 7.86 1.09
C PHE A 130 -7.40 8.36 0.54
N VAL A 131 -6.35 7.54 0.67
CA VAL A 131 -5.05 7.75 0.03
C VAL A 131 -4.67 6.51 -0.76
N GLY A 132 -4.45 6.66 -2.04
CA GLY A 132 -4.12 5.53 -2.92
C GLY A 132 -3.48 5.99 -4.21
N ASP A 133 -3.33 5.08 -5.15
CA ASP A 133 -2.73 5.38 -6.44
C ASP A 133 -3.73 6.03 -7.40
N ASP A 134 -3.22 6.91 -8.25
CA ASP A 134 -3.93 7.38 -9.43
C ASP A 134 -4.00 6.24 -10.47
N ARG A 135 -5.16 5.57 -10.51
CA ARG A 135 -5.41 4.41 -11.37
C ARG A 135 -5.26 4.70 -12.85
N ASP A 136 -5.68 5.89 -13.29
CA ASP A 136 -5.56 6.31 -14.69
C ASP A 136 -4.09 6.49 -15.07
N SER A 137 -3.32 7.14 -14.21
CA SER A 137 -1.87 7.26 -14.39
C SER A 137 -1.19 5.89 -14.33
N PHE A 138 -1.62 5.00 -13.44
CA PHE A 138 -1.07 3.64 -13.33
C PHE A 138 -1.25 2.86 -14.63
N GLY A 139 -2.47 2.83 -15.16
CA GLY A 139 -2.78 2.16 -16.43
C GLY A 139 -2.00 2.73 -17.62
N LYS A 140 -1.91 4.07 -17.71
CA LYS A 140 -1.14 4.75 -18.76
C LYS A 140 0.35 4.45 -18.69
N ILE A 141 0.94 4.48 -17.49
CA ILE A 141 2.36 4.17 -17.27
C ILE A 141 2.64 2.72 -17.64
N LEU A 142 1.84 1.77 -17.15
CA LEU A 142 2.00 0.35 -17.46
C LEU A 142 1.92 0.09 -18.95
N SER A 143 0.90 0.64 -19.62
CA SER A 143 0.70 0.47 -21.06
C SER A 143 1.80 1.12 -21.87
N GLY A 144 2.28 2.29 -21.47
CA GLY A 144 3.41 2.96 -22.11
C GLY A 144 4.71 2.14 -22.03
N LEU A 145 5.00 1.56 -20.87
CA LEU A 145 6.14 0.66 -20.68
C LEU A 145 6.04 -0.59 -21.55
N ILE A 146 4.89 -1.23 -21.61
CA ILE A 146 4.67 -2.40 -22.48
C ILE A 146 4.88 -2.03 -23.94
N ALA A 147 4.36 -0.89 -24.39
CA ALA A 147 4.54 -0.41 -25.75
C ALA A 147 6.02 -0.14 -26.09
N GLU A 148 6.76 0.51 -25.18
CA GLU A 148 8.21 0.75 -25.34
C GLU A 148 8.99 -0.57 -25.40
N LEU A 149 8.73 -1.47 -24.48
CA LEU A 149 9.45 -2.74 -24.33
C LEU A 149 9.17 -3.71 -25.50
N SER A 150 7.98 -3.65 -26.10
CA SER A 150 7.64 -4.45 -27.28
C SER A 150 8.41 -4.03 -28.54
N ARG A 151 9.08 -2.86 -28.50
CA ARG A 151 9.89 -2.33 -29.61
C ARG A 151 9.13 -2.27 -30.96
N GLY A 152 7.84 -2.02 -30.91
CA GLY A 152 6.96 -1.96 -32.09
C GLY A 152 6.64 -3.30 -32.75
N LYS A 153 7.06 -4.41 -32.16
CA LYS A 153 6.68 -5.75 -32.61
C LYS A 153 5.24 -6.07 -32.21
N LYS A 154 4.61 -6.98 -32.93
CA LYS A 154 3.39 -7.66 -32.48
C LYS A 154 3.79 -8.68 -31.43
N PHE A 155 3.00 -8.82 -30.36
CA PHE A 155 3.29 -9.74 -29.28
C PHE A 155 2.02 -10.31 -28.65
N SER A 156 2.16 -11.46 -28.01
CA SER A 156 1.19 -12.03 -27.09
C SER A 156 1.60 -11.67 -25.65
N LEU A 157 0.64 -11.32 -24.78
CA LEU A 157 0.90 -10.98 -23.40
C LEU A 157 0.43 -12.13 -22.49
N PHE A 158 1.36 -12.68 -21.72
CA PHE A 158 1.05 -13.69 -20.69
C PHE A 158 0.95 -13.04 -19.33
N CYS A 159 -0.23 -13.09 -18.75
CA CYS A 159 -0.56 -12.47 -17.48
C CYS A 159 -0.59 -13.52 -16.38
N TYR A 160 0.23 -13.35 -15.33
CA TYR A 160 0.36 -14.27 -14.23
C TYR A 160 -0.25 -13.71 -12.96
N PHE A 161 -1.03 -14.54 -12.26
CA PHE A 161 -1.63 -14.22 -10.98
C PHE A 161 -1.41 -15.37 -10.00
N ARG A 162 -1.64 -15.11 -8.71
CA ARG A 162 -1.58 -16.13 -7.66
C ARG A 162 -2.88 -16.94 -7.68
N GLY A 163 -2.85 -18.12 -8.31
CA GLY A 163 -3.97 -19.07 -8.31
C GLY A 163 -3.74 -20.21 -7.32
N ALA A 164 -4.80 -21.00 -7.06
CA ALA A 164 -4.65 -22.25 -6.33
C ALA A 164 -3.78 -23.24 -7.12
N PRO A 165 -2.98 -24.12 -6.46
CA PRO A 165 -2.12 -25.09 -7.15
C PRO A 165 -2.86 -26.04 -8.08
N SER A 166 -4.17 -26.21 -7.90
CA SER A 166 -5.05 -27.08 -8.70
C SER A 166 -5.77 -26.36 -9.84
N ALA A 167 -5.56 -25.06 -10.01
CA ALA A 167 -6.27 -24.32 -11.04
C ALA A 167 -5.47 -24.31 -12.34
N ASP A 168 -5.66 -25.36 -13.15
CA ASP A 168 -5.27 -25.38 -14.58
C ASP A 168 -6.17 -24.45 -15.42
N ILE A 169 -7.16 -23.82 -14.80
CA ILE A 169 -8.15 -22.96 -15.44
C ILE A 169 -7.93 -21.54 -14.92
N PRO A 170 -7.74 -20.54 -15.80
CA PRO A 170 -7.74 -19.15 -15.36
C PRO A 170 -9.05 -18.82 -14.65
N PRO A 171 -9.03 -18.04 -13.54
CA PRO A 171 -10.26 -17.62 -12.90
C PRO A 171 -11.17 -16.96 -13.93
N THR A 172 -12.36 -17.52 -14.09
CA THR A 172 -13.38 -17.01 -15.02
C THR A 172 -14.17 -15.87 -14.39
N ASP A 173 -14.05 -15.70 -13.06
CA ASP A 173 -14.74 -14.67 -12.32
C ASP A 173 -13.87 -13.40 -12.20
N THR A 174 -14.36 -12.32 -12.79
CA THR A 174 -13.74 -11.00 -12.73
C THR A 174 -13.64 -10.46 -11.32
N ALA A 175 -14.52 -10.86 -10.39
CA ALA A 175 -14.47 -10.46 -8.99
C ALA A 175 -13.29 -11.11 -8.25
N GLU A 176 -13.04 -12.40 -8.50
CA GLU A 176 -11.90 -13.13 -7.92
C GLU A 176 -10.57 -12.54 -8.38
N ILE A 177 -10.44 -12.20 -9.66
CA ILE A 177 -9.24 -11.54 -10.20
C ILE A 177 -9.10 -10.13 -9.63
N SER A 178 -10.19 -9.39 -9.48
CA SER A 178 -10.17 -8.06 -8.87
C SER A 178 -9.70 -8.11 -7.42
N ALA A 179 -10.12 -9.13 -6.66
CA ALA A 179 -9.64 -9.37 -5.30
C ALA A 179 -8.15 -9.73 -5.27
N LEU A 180 -7.69 -10.58 -6.20
CA LEU A 180 -6.28 -10.95 -6.34
C LEU A 180 -5.37 -9.77 -6.75
N LEU A 181 -5.92 -8.81 -7.47
CA LEU A 181 -5.24 -7.55 -7.85
C LEU A 181 -5.26 -6.51 -6.73
N GLY A 182 -5.75 -6.87 -5.53
CA GLY A 182 -5.84 -5.95 -4.40
C GLY A 182 -6.85 -4.83 -4.63
N GLY A 183 -7.89 -5.04 -5.44
CA GLY A 183 -8.89 -4.05 -5.77
C GLY A 183 -8.40 -2.88 -6.63
N ALA A 184 -7.14 -2.92 -7.10
CA ALA A 184 -6.53 -1.80 -7.83
C ALA A 184 -7.19 -1.54 -9.18
N MET A 185 -7.45 -2.59 -9.97
CA MET A 185 -8.20 -2.53 -11.24
C MET A 185 -8.84 -3.89 -11.54
N SER A 186 -10.01 -3.89 -12.18
CA SER A 186 -10.56 -5.15 -12.71
C SER A 186 -9.71 -5.65 -13.89
N LEU A 187 -9.76 -6.96 -14.14
CA LEU A 187 -9.08 -7.56 -15.29
C LEU A 187 -9.50 -6.92 -16.61
N ASP A 188 -10.81 -6.64 -16.76
CA ASP A 188 -11.34 -6.02 -17.96
C ASP A 188 -10.84 -4.60 -18.12
N ALA A 189 -10.70 -3.84 -17.04
CA ALA A 189 -10.06 -2.54 -17.07
C ALA A 189 -8.57 -2.62 -17.49
N TYR A 190 -7.84 -3.65 -17.04
CA TYR A 190 -6.49 -3.91 -17.52
C TYR A 190 -6.46 -4.27 -19.01
N LYS A 191 -7.35 -5.17 -19.45
CA LYS A 191 -7.50 -5.54 -20.88
C LYS A 191 -7.80 -4.31 -21.74
N GLU A 192 -8.76 -3.50 -21.32
CA GLU A 192 -9.15 -2.29 -22.03
C GLU A 192 -7.97 -1.31 -22.14
N VAL A 193 -7.30 -1.02 -21.03
CA VAL A 193 -6.16 -0.11 -21.00
C VAL A 193 -5.01 -0.66 -21.84
N VAL A 194 -4.63 -1.93 -21.68
CA VAL A 194 -3.54 -2.53 -22.45
C VAL A 194 -3.87 -2.55 -23.94
N SER A 195 -5.08 -2.94 -24.33
CA SER A 195 -5.52 -2.98 -25.73
C SER A 195 -5.58 -1.59 -26.36
N LYS A 196 -6.12 -0.61 -25.64
CA LYS A 196 -6.28 0.77 -26.12
C LYS A 196 -4.95 1.44 -26.42
N TYR A 197 -3.94 1.18 -25.61
CA TYR A 197 -2.63 1.82 -25.74
C TYR A 197 -1.58 0.95 -26.45
N ASN A 198 -1.90 -0.31 -26.78
CA ASN A 198 -0.98 -1.23 -27.43
C ASN A 198 -1.60 -1.86 -28.69
N PRO A 199 -1.63 -1.14 -29.82
CA PRO A 199 -2.23 -1.64 -31.07
C PRO A 199 -1.47 -2.84 -31.66
N LYS A 200 -0.31 -3.20 -31.11
CA LYS A 200 0.50 -4.37 -31.51
C LYS A 200 0.22 -5.61 -30.68
N LEU A 201 -0.63 -5.50 -29.65
CA LEU A 201 -1.06 -6.64 -28.85
C LEU A 201 -1.94 -7.57 -29.68
N VAL A 202 -1.52 -8.84 -29.79
CA VAL A 202 -2.23 -9.89 -30.55
C VAL A 202 -3.23 -10.61 -29.64
N SER A 203 -2.77 -11.00 -28.45
CA SER A 203 -3.60 -11.69 -27.45
C SER A 203 -3.11 -11.35 -26.05
N ALA A 204 -4.01 -11.47 -25.06
CA ALA A 204 -3.67 -11.45 -23.66
C ALA A 204 -4.26 -12.71 -23.01
N ASP A 205 -3.38 -13.60 -22.58
CA ASP A 205 -3.74 -14.88 -21.98
C ASP A 205 -3.39 -14.86 -20.49
N TYR A 206 -4.24 -15.44 -19.65
CA TYR A 206 -4.13 -15.39 -18.20
C TYR A 206 -3.84 -16.77 -17.62
N TYR A 207 -2.78 -16.86 -16.82
CA TYR A 207 -2.30 -18.12 -16.27
C TYR A 207 -2.07 -18.01 -14.77
N SER A 208 -2.37 -19.10 -14.06
CA SER A 208 -1.80 -19.31 -12.73
C SER A 208 -0.27 -19.38 -12.85
N VAL A 209 0.45 -18.82 -11.88
CA VAL A 209 1.91 -18.93 -11.83
C VAL A 209 2.38 -20.39 -11.81
N TYR A 210 1.57 -21.30 -11.29
CA TYR A 210 1.86 -22.75 -11.30
C TYR A 210 1.78 -23.36 -12.71
N ALA A 211 0.88 -22.87 -13.56
CA ALA A 211 0.81 -23.30 -14.96
C ALA A 211 2.10 -22.93 -15.72
N ARG A 212 2.71 -21.77 -15.43
CA ARG A 212 3.98 -21.36 -16.03
C ARG A 212 5.11 -22.34 -15.76
N GLN A 213 5.17 -22.91 -14.54
CA GLN A 213 6.24 -23.83 -14.16
C GLN A 213 6.13 -25.18 -14.88
N ASN A 214 4.94 -25.55 -15.35
CA ASN A 214 4.64 -26.89 -15.86
C ASN A 214 4.34 -26.93 -17.36
N SER A 215 4.15 -25.80 -18.05
CA SER A 215 3.76 -25.81 -19.46
C SER A 215 4.89 -25.45 -20.41
N VAL A 216 5.32 -26.45 -21.17
CA VAL A 216 6.25 -26.31 -22.32
C VAL A 216 5.58 -25.57 -23.50
N GLU A 217 4.26 -25.53 -23.58
CA GLU A 217 3.51 -24.89 -24.67
C GLU A 217 3.54 -23.36 -24.64
N ILE A 218 3.60 -22.75 -23.46
CA ILE A 218 3.70 -21.29 -23.31
C ILE A 218 5.01 -20.77 -23.89
N MET A 219 6.07 -21.59 -23.88
CA MET A 219 7.42 -21.23 -24.35
C MET A 219 7.64 -21.37 -25.86
N ARG A 220 6.61 -21.70 -26.64
CA ARG A 220 6.74 -21.93 -28.10
C ARG A 220 6.13 -20.85 -28.97
N ARG A 221 5.73 -19.71 -28.40
CA ARG A 221 5.16 -18.61 -29.20
C ARG A 221 6.23 -17.56 -29.48
N ASP A 222 6.35 -17.19 -30.74
CA ASP A 222 7.20 -16.09 -31.17
C ASP A 222 6.75 -14.76 -30.56
N ASP A 223 7.70 -13.94 -30.15
CA ASP A 223 7.50 -12.58 -29.65
C ASP A 223 6.39 -12.47 -28.56
N TYR A 224 6.73 -12.69 -27.32
CA TYR A 224 5.79 -12.57 -26.20
C TYR A 224 6.31 -11.64 -25.07
N GLY A 225 5.39 -11.11 -24.29
CA GLY A 225 5.65 -10.38 -23.05
C GLY A 225 5.05 -11.08 -21.83
N GLU A 226 5.60 -10.86 -20.66
CA GLU A 226 5.10 -11.37 -19.39
C GLU A 226 4.69 -10.24 -18.48
N LEU A 227 3.52 -10.37 -17.84
CA LEU A 227 2.98 -9.44 -16.85
C LEU A 227 2.63 -10.18 -15.57
N PHE A 228 3.30 -9.83 -14.48
CA PHE A 228 3.08 -10.40 -13.15
C PHE A 228 2.25 -9.43 -12.33
N PHE A 229 1.07 -9.86 -11.87
CA PHE A 229 0.16 -9.03 -11.09
C PHE A 229 0.47 -8.96 -9.60
N SER A 230 1.54 -9.60 -9.15
CA SER A 230 2.01 -9.47 -7.78
C SER A 230 3.52 -9.65 -7.71
N PRO A 231 4.24 -8.82 -6.95
CA PRO A 231 5.67 -8.95 -6.75
C PRO A 231 6.07 -10.24 -6.00
N TYR A 232 5.16 -10.80 -5.22
CA TYR A 232 5.40 -12.04 -4.49
C TYR A 232 5.47 -13.25 -5.41
N LEU A 233 4.82 -13.21 -6.58
CA LEU A 233 4.95 -14.26 -7.59
C LEU A 233 6.39 -14.41 -8.05
N LEU A 234 7.10 -13.28 -8.17
CA LEU A 234 8.51 -13.25 -8.57
C LEU A 234 9.45 -13.52 -7.39
N ALA A 235 9.11 -13.02 -6.19
CA ALA A 235 9.96 -13.19 -5.02
C ALA A 235 10.18 -14.66 -4.66
N ASP A 236 9.18 -15.49 -4.88
CA ASP A 236 9.17 -16.93 -4.54
C ASP A 236 9.64 -17.82 -5.72
N MET A 237 9.81 -17.26 -6.91
CA MET A 237 10.19 -18.03 -8.10
C MET A 237 11.70 -18.26 -8.21
N GLN A 238 12.08 -19.35 -8.87
CA GLN A 238 13.44 -19.54 -9.38
C GLN A 238 13.77 -18.43 -10.39
N PRO A 239 15.07 -18.10 -10.58
CA PRO A 239 15.46 -17.08 -11.54
C PRO A 239 14.81 -17.35 -12.90
N ILE A 240 14.16 -16.32 -13.45
CA ILE A 240 13.54 -16.41 -14.77
C ILE A 240 14.67 -16.48 -15.79
N LYS A 241 14.80 -17.61 -16.46
CA LYS A 241 15.73 -17.70 -17.60
C LYS A 241 15.26 -16.75 -18.69
N ARG A 242 16.20 -16.00 -19.28
CA ARG A 242 15.93 -15.25 -20.50
C ARG A 242 15.66 -16.25 -21.60
N ASP A 243 14.47 -16.16 -22.16
CA ASP A 243 14.14 -16.80 -23.42
C ASP A 243 14.42 -15.81 -24.56
N SER A 244 14.92 -16.28 -25.70
CA SER A 244 15.19 -15.45 -26.88
C SER A 244 13.94 -14.78 -27.42
N ASP A 245 12.78 -15.43 -27.26
CA ASP A 245 11.51 -15.02 -27.84
C ASP A 245 10.73 -14.10 -26.90
N ARG A 246 11.16 -14.02 -25.61
CA ARG A 246 10.58 -13.09 -24.65
C ARG A 246 11.09 -11.67 -24.87
N LEU A 247 10.16 -10.77 -25.21
CA LEU A 247 10.47 -9.36 -25.42
C LEU A 247 10.69 -8.62 -24.09
N PHE A 248 9.84 -8.92 -23.06
CA PHE A 248 9.89 -8.26 -21.78
C PHE A 248 9.21 -9.07 -20.67
N ALA A 249 9.54 -8.70 -19.43
CA ALA A 249 8.77 -9.05 -18.23
C ALA A 249 8.52 -7.79 -17.40
N VAL A 250 7.28 -7.56 -16.98
CA VAL A 250 6.84 -6.42 -16.17
C VAL A 250 6.09 -6.92 -14.94
N CYS A 251 6.27 -6.26 -13.81
CA CYS A 251 5.59 -6.58 -12.56
C CYS A 251 4.70 -5.42 -12.10
N VAL A 252 3.49 -5.74 -11.68
CA VAL A 252 2.59 -4.84 -10.94
C VAL A 252 2.85 -5.03 -9.46
N GLY A 253 3.16 -3.92 -8.76
CA GLY A 253 3.65 -3.95 -7.40
C GLY A 253 5.16 -4.15 -7.31
N ALA A 254 5.72 -3.88 -6.15
CA ALA A 254 7.13 -4.08 -5.87
C ALA A 254 7.39 -4.49 -4.42
N VAL A 255 8.47 -5.23 -4.22
CA VAL A 255 9.08 -5.55 -2.93
C VAL A 255 10.61 -5.54 -3.09
N PRO A 256 11.40 -5.37 -2.01
CA PRO A 256 12.86 -5.30 -2.10
C PRO A 256 13.50 -6.48 -2.85
N GLN A 257 12.92 -7.66 -2.73
CA GLN A 257 13.42 -8.89 -3.35
C GLN A 257 13.47 -8.82 -4.89
N LEU A 258 12.75 -7.87 -5.50
CA LEU A 258 12.80 -7.67 -6.97
C LEU A 258 14.08 -6.99 -7.44
N GLU A 259 14.92 -6.46 -6.53
CA GLU A 259 16.22 -5.87 -6.84
C GLU A 259 17.05 -6.77 -7.77
N ARG A 260 17.16 -8.07 -7.44
CA ARG A 260 17.94 -9.05 -8.22
C ARG A 260 17.44 -9.20 -9.67
N TYR A 261 16.12 -9.20 -9.86
CA TYR A 261 15.51 -9.37 -11.18
C TYR A 261 15.60 -8.10 -12.06
N LEU A 262 15.60 -6.94 -11.41
CA LEU A 262 15.85 -5.67 -12.08
C LEU A 262 17.35 -5.54 -12.43
N ALA A 263 18.25 -5.95 -11.53
CA ALA A 263 19.69 -5.86 -11.72
C ALA A 263 20.18 -6.71 -12.91
N ASP A 264 19.67 -7.93 -13.06
CA ASP A 264 20.02 -8.83 -14.18
C ASP A 264 19.13 -8.62 -15.41
N SER A 265 18.17 -7.68 -15.34
CA SER A 265 17.18 -7.39 -16.38
C SER A 265 16.29 -8.58 -16.75
N SER A 266 16.13 -9.57 -15.87
CA SER A 266 15.14 -10.64 -16.05
C SER A 266 13.71 -10.11 -15.85
N VAL A 267 13.54 -9.03 -15.09
CA VAL A 267 12.35 -8.16 -15.08
C VAL A 267 12.78 -6.78 -15.59
N ASN A 268 12.07 -6.27 -16.57
CA ASN A 268 12.40 -5.01 -17.23
C ASN A 268 11.87 -3.79 -16.51
N ALA A 269 10.72 -3.93 -15.84
CA ALA A 269 10.12 -2.86 -15.06
C ALA A 269 9.17 -3.38 -13.97
N CYS A 270 9.02 -2.60 -12.91
CA CYS A 270 7.95 -2.72 -11.94
C CYS A 270 7.17 -1.40 -11.90
N VAL A 271 5.82 -1.47 -11.87
CA VAL A 271 4.95 -0.32 -11.62
C VAL A 271 4.25 -0.56 -10.28
N TYR A 272 4.39 0.36 -9.34
CA TYR A 272 3.93 0.15 -7.96
C TYR A 272 3.49 1.44 -7.28
N GLY A 273 2.74 1.31 -6.20
CA GLY A 273 2.25 2.43 -5.42
C GLY A 273 3.32 3.05 -4.51
N ASP A 274 3.12 4.32 -4.17
CA ASP A 274 3.87 4.96 -3.08
C ASP A 274 3.30 4.51 -1.72
N TYR A 275 3.63 3.26 -1.33
CA TYR A 275 3.12 2.66 -0.09
C TYR A 275 3.46 3.49 1.15
N TYR A 276 4.65 4.06 1.20
CA TYR A 276 5.05 4.96 2.28
C TYR A 276 4.19 6.23 2.30
N GLY A 277 3.99 6.85 1.14
CA GLY A 277 3.12 8.02 0.99
C GLY A 277 1.67 7.74 1.40
N TRP A 278 1.15 6.52 1.14
CA TRP A 278 -0.19 6.16 1.60
C TRP A 278 -0.32 6.31 3.12
N GLY A 279 0.61 5.71 3.88
CA GLY A 279 0.63 5.79 5.33
C GLY A 279 0.87 7.21 5.85
N TYR A 280 1.84 7.90 5.26
CA TYR A 280 2.22 9.25 5.66
C TYR A 280 1.05 10.24 5.57
N PHE A 281 0.35 10.29 4.44
CA PHE A 281 -0.75 11.23 4.26
C PHE A 281 -2.02 10.83 5.03
N ALA A 282 -2.29 9.54 5.18
CA ALA A 282 -3.42 9.07 5.99
C ALA A 282 -3.22 9.40 7.48
N ALA A 283 -2.02 9.19 8.01
CA ALA A 283 -1.67 9.54 9.38
C ALA A 283 -1.75 11.04 9.64
N ARG A 284 -1.31 11.88 8.70
CA ARG A 284 -1.46 13.34 8.80
C ARG A 284 -2.93 13.74 8.93
N ALA A 285 -3.80 13.20 8.07
CA ALA A 285 -5.23 13.50 8.13
C ALA A 285 -5.85 13.11 9.47
N LEU A 286 -5.50 11.93 10.01
CA LEU A 286 -5.98 11.47 11.31
C LEU A 286 -5.46 12.35 12.46
N ALA A 287 -4.16 12.68 12.48
CA ALA A 287 -3.59 13.53 13.51
C ALA A 287 -4.20 14.92 13.51
N GLU A 288 -4.37 15.54 12.34
CA GLU A 288 -4.98 16.86 12.21
C GLU A 288 -6.44 16.84 12.69
N LYS A 289 -7.20 15.80 12.37
CA LYS A 289 -8.55 15.61 12.88
C LYS A 289 -8.58 15.46 14.40
N ALA A 290 -7.68 14.65 14.97
CA ALA A 290 -7.62 14.39 16.40
C ALA A 290 -7.18 15.61 17.24
N VAL A 291 -6.45 16.57 16.66
CA VAL A 291 -6.09 17.82 17.34
C VAL A 291 -7.14 18.94 17.17
N GLY A 292 -8.33 18.61 16.68
CA GLY A 292 -9.46 19.54 16.55
C GLY A 292 -9.45 20.41 15.33
N LYS A 293 -8.65 20.06 14.30
CA LYS A 293 -8.72 20.73 13.01
C LYS A 293 -9.92 20.26 12.19
N SER A 294 -10.26 21.03 11.15
CA SER A 294 -11.26 20.64 10.17
C SER A 294 -10.91 19.31 9.50
N ASN A 295 -11.87 18.75 8.79
CA ASN A 295 -11.62 17.60 7.92
C ASN A 295 -10.44 17.86 6.96
N PRO A 296 -9.76 16.82 6.47
CA PRO A 296 -8.64 16.98 5.57
C PRO A 296 -9.06 17.80 4.33
N GLU A 297 -8.15 18.62 3.84
CA GLU A 297 -8.36 19.46 2.65
C GLU A 297 -8.84 18.66 1.44
N LYS A 298 -8.37 17.42 1.34
CA LYS A 298 -8.76 16.48 0.29
C LYS A 298 -9.27 15.18 0.92
N GLU A 299 -10.54 14.88 0.63
CA GLU A 299 -11.16 13.60 0.99
C GLU A 299 -10.55 12.42 0.24
N VAL A 300 -10.08 12.66 -0.97
CA VAL A 300 -9.39 11.69 -1.83
C VAL A 300 -8.03 12.28 -2.24
N ARG A 301 -6.97 11.56 -1.89
CA ARG A 301 -5.60 11.88 -2.29
C ARG A 301 -5.04 10.76 -3.15
N LEU A 302 -4.91 11.03 -4.44
CA LEU A 302 -4.30 10.11 -5.39
C LEU A 302 -2.82 10.44 -5.55
N LEU A 303 -1.97 9.43 -5.38
CA LEU A 303 -0.52 9.51 -5.54
C LEU A 303 -0.13 8.97 -6.91
N LYS A 304 0.91 9.56 -7.48
CA LYS A 304 1.45 9.08 -8.76
C LYS A 304 2.17 7.76 -8.53
N PRO A 305 1.88 6.71 -9.33
CA PRO A 305 2.59 5.46 -9.26
C PRO A 305 4.09 5.62 -9.53
N LEU A 306 4.88 4.77 -8.92
CA LEU A 306 6.32 4.71 -9.06
C LEU A 306 6.70 3.64 -10.10
N VAL A 307 7.86 3.84 -10.72
CA VAL A 307 8.41 2.91 -11.71
C VAL A 307 9.84 2.55 -11.32
N ALA A 308 10.11 1.25 -11.22
CA ALA A 308 11.46 0.73 -11.10
C ALA A 308 11.88 0.03 -12.40
N THR A 309 13.08 0.29 -12.83
CA THR A 309 13.73 -0.30 -14.01
C THR A 309 15.20 -0.53 -13.70
N PRO A 310 15.95 -1.29 -14.49
CA PRO A 310 17.41 -1.38 -14.34
C PRO A 310 18.12 -0.01 -14.33
N LYS A 311 17.57 0.98 -15.03
CA LYS A 311 18.17 2.32 -15.13
C LYS A 311 18.09 3.15 -13.85
N ASN A 312 17.06 2.95 -13.03
CA ASN A 312 16.85 3.68 -11.78
C ASN A 312 16.89 2.76 -10.53
N LEU A 313 17.56 1.61 -10.66
CA LEU A 313 17.66 0.59 -9.60
C LEU A 313 18.16 1.17 -8.27
N ASN A 314 19.15 2.07 -8.30
CA ASN A 314 19.68 2.70 -7.09
C ASN A 314 18.63 3.53 -6.34
N SER A 315 17.75 4.22 -7.06
CA SER A 315 16.62 4.95 -6.44
C SER A 315 15.64 3.99 -5.80
N PHE A 316 15.29 2.91 -6.49
CA PHE A 316 14.45 1.84 -5.96
C PHE A 316 14.99 1.26 -4.65
N ILE A 317 16.28 0.89 -4.63
CA ILE A 317 16.95 0.37 -3.42
C ILE A 317 16.94 1.41 -2.29
N SER A 318 17.24 2.67 -2.61
CA SER A 318 17.27 3.76 -1.63
C SER A 318 15.90 4.02 -1.02
N ASP A 319 14.84 4.00 -1.83
CA ASP A 319 13.47 4.19 -1.35
C ASP A 319 13.07 3.06 -0.41
N TRP A 320 13.29 1.81 -0.78
CA TRP A 320 12.98 0.69 0.08
C TRP A 320 13.79 0.67 1.38
N LYS A 321 15.07 1.02 1.32
CA LYS A 321 15.89 1.18 2.54
C LYS A 321 15.34 2.26 3.47
N ARG A 322 14.84 3.35 2.92
CA ARG A 322 14.20 4.42 3.70
C ARG A 322 12.86 3.97 4.27
N TRP A 323 12.03 3.29 3.49
CA TRP A 323 10.70 2.87 3.87
C TRP A 323 10.67 1.75 4.93
N LEU A 324 11.74 0.97 5.04
CA LEU A 324 11.83 -0.17 5.96
C LEU A 324 12.73 0.08 7.20
N ARG A 325 13.09 1.33 7.44
CA ARG A 325 13.89 1.73 8.64
C ARG A 325 13.14 1.65 9.95
#